data_0cc76e01967a9e40a08f573d82af6458
#
_entry.id   0cc76e01967a9e40a08f573d82af6458
#
_cell.length_a   1.000
_cell.length_b   1.000
_cell.length_c   1.000
_cell.angle_alpha   90.00
_cell.angle_beta   90.00
_cell.angle_gamma   90.00
#
_symmetry.space_group_name_H-M   'P 1'
#
loop_
_entity.id
_entity.type
_entity.pdbx_description
1 polymer ?
#
loop_
_entity_poly.entity_id
_entity_poly.type
_entity_poly.pdbx_seq_one_letter_code
_entity_poly.pdbx_strand_id
1 'polypeptide(L)'
;MHFDFEDGSTLQKRQISGFEMIKIESKTGQRILIGGRDLRLGTYCNNDNVWFWYIYTKEEVNPGLFSKSGEYFKLFLEMGQKYSYPAYESRMYCIYMGYKYDVENIWHGLFILYPNERKTRRYLKLNDRDDSRIKVPYEEFIASSPIIWEEREPISDFVFDVEPLVYLFKDDSYIEENLHGAWHNKLSKENVVQYFLYLFFLLWMIISIFVL
;
A
#
# COMPACT_ATOMS: atom_id res chain seq x y z
N MET A 1 -19.26 22.34 7.96
CA MET A 1 -19.01 20.90 8.18
C MET A 1 -17.59 20.78 8.69
N HIS A 2 -17.42 20.55 10.00
CA HIS A 2 -16.11 20.47 10.62
C HIS A 2 -15.64 19.02 10.48
N PHE A 3 -14.57 18.80 9.73
CA PHE A 3 -13.88 17.51 9.72
C PHE A 3 -12.71 17.61 10.67
N ASP A 4 -12.85 17.03 11.85
CA ASP A 4 -11.74 16.82 12.74
C ASP A 4 -10.90 15.66 12.18
N PHE A 5 -9.81 16.02 11.48
CA PHE A 5 -8.75 15.08 11.15
C PHE A 5 -7.81 15.00 12.35
N GLU A 6 -8.05 14.05 13.24
CA GLU A 6 -7.04 13.67 14.22
C GLU A 6 -5.84 13.09 13.49
N ASP A 7 -4.74 13.80 13.67
CA ASP A 7 -3.40 13.49 13.18
C ASP A 7 -2.96 12.10 13.67
N GLY A 8 -2.46 11.28 12.75
CA GLY A 8 -2.09 9.90 13.02
C GLY A 8 -1.28 9.77 14.32
N SER A 9 -1.82 9.02 15.24
CA SER A 9 -1.32 8.83 16.61
C SER A 9 0.15 8.43 16.58
N THR A 10 0.99 9.34 17.05
CA THR A 10 2.38 9.08 17.41
C THR A 10 2.40 8.18 18.64
N LEU A 11 2.60 6.89 18.45
CA LEU A 11 2.83 5.96 19.56
C LEU A 11 4.17 6.29 20.23
N GLN A 12 4.12 6.91 21.42
CA GLN A 12 5.30 7.16 22.24
C GLN A 12 5.93 5.83 22.67
N LYS A 13 7.28 5.78 22.59
CA LYS A 13 8.11 4.68 23.08
C LYS A 13 7.73 4.27 24.50
N ARG A 14 7.19 3.05 24.67
CA ARG A 14 7.24 2.32 25.94
C ARG A 14 8.30 1.23 25.81
N GLN A 15 9.33 1.32 26.61
CA GLN A 15 10.33 0.25 26.77
C GLN A 15 9.65 -0.96 27.42
N ILE A 16 9.45 -2.00 26.64
CA ILE A 16 9.23 -3.35 27.15
C ILE A 16 10.50 -4.12 26.86
N SER A 17 11.13 -4.58 27.92
CA SER A 17 12.37 -5.37 28.00
C SER A 17 12.94 -5.88 26.66
N GLY A 18 13.92 -5.14 26.09
CA GLY A 18 14.87 -5.67 25.13
C GLY A 18 14.53 -5.56 23.65
N PHE A 19 13.33 -5.19 23.28
CA PHE A 19 12.94 -4.92 21.87
C PHE A 19 12.73 -3.42 21.64
N GLU A 20 13.51 -2.81 20.76
CA GLU A 20 13.16 -1.51 20.20
C GLU A 20 11.83 -1.65 19.47
N MET A 21 10.82 -0.91 19.92
CA MET A 21 9.51 -0.91 19.24
C MET A 21 9.67 -0.26 17.87
N ILE A 22 9.62 -1.06 16.81
CA ILE A 22 9.64 -0.57 15.43
C ILE A 22 8.36 0.22 15.21
N LYS A 23 8.48 1.52 15.00
CA LYS A 23 7.33 2.38 14.71
C LYS A 23 6.93 2.22 13.25
N ILE A 24 5.89 1.44 13.00
CA ILE A 24 5.28 1.33 11.68
C ILE A 24 4.14 2.35 11.60
N GLU A 25 4.25 3.28 10.65
CA GLU A 25 3.20 4.27 10.36
C GLU A 25 2.44 3.84 9.11
N SER A 26 1.11 3.89 9.16
CA SER A 26 0.31 3.70 7.96
C SER A 26 0.38 4.95 7.08
N LYS A 27 0.93 4.80 5.89
CA LYS A 27 0.98 5.86 4.86
C LYS A 27 -0.03 5.63 3.74
N THR A 28 -1.06 4.84 3.99
CA THR A 28 -2.08 4.52 2.99
C THR A 28 -2.78 5.79 2.48
N GLY A 29 -3.01 5.85 1.17
CA GLY A 29 -3.65 6.94 0.46
C GLY A 29 -2.69 7.77 -0.40
N GLN A 30 -3.17 8.89 -0.90
CA GLN A 30 -2.42 9.75 -1.81
C GLN A 30 -1.39 10.59 -1.05
N ARG A 31 -0.17 10.63 -1.57
CA ARG A 31 1.00 11.25 -0.96
C ARG A 31 1.74 12.13 -1.97
N ILE A 32 2.44 13.15 -1.48
CA ILE A 32 3.27 14.03 -2.29
C ILE A 32 4.55 14.41 -1.53
N LEU A 33 5.68 14.45 -2.23
CA LEU A 33 6.95 14.87 -1.68
C LEU A 33 7.22 16.35 -2.00
N ILE A 34 7.25 17.18 -0.97
CA ILE A 34 7.59 18.61 -1.10
C ILE A 34 8.62 18.99 -0.03
N GLY A 35 9.72 19.62 -0.44
CA GLY A 35 10.77 20.05 0.48
C GLY A 35 11.38 18.90 1.29
N GLY A 36 11.46 17.69 0.71
CA GLY A 36 11.95 16.47 1.39
C GLY A 36 10.99 15.86 2.39
N ARG A 37 9.76 16.36 2.47
CA ARG A 37 8.71 15.82 3.36
C ARG A 37 7.66 15.09 2.57
N ASP A 38 7.21 13.96 3.14
CA ASP A 38 6.15 13.12 2.63
C ASP A 38 4.81 13.58 3.25
N LEU A 39 4.01 14.30 2.46
CA LEU A 39 2.78 14.93 2.90
C LEU A 39 1.55 14.21 2.34
N ARG A 40 0.45 14.29 3.06
CA ARG A 40 -0.83 13.77 2.58
C ARG A 40 -1.37 14.66 1.46
N LEU A 41 -1.76 14.03 0.36
CA LEU A 41 -2.41 14.67 -0.78
C LEU A 41 -3.91 14.34 -0.74
N GLY A 42 -4.76 15.34 -0.83
CA GLY A 42 -6.20 15.18 -0.88
C GLY A 42 -6.78 15.80 -2.15
N THR A 43 -8.08 15.67 -2.33
CA THR A 43 -8.83 16.27 -3.43
C THR A 43 -9.88 17.22 -2.89
N TYR A 44 -10.09 18.36 -3.56
CA TYR A 44 -11.06 19.37 -3.22
C TYR A 44 -11.76 19.89 -4.48
N CYS A 45 -13.07 20.04 -4.44
CA CYS A 45 -13.84 20.66 -5.51
C CYS A 45 -14.40 21.99 -5.00
N ASN A 46 -14.15 23.08 -5.72
CA ASN A 46 -14.69 24.40 -5.38
C ASN A 46 -16.16 24.56 -5.84
N ASN A 47 -16.76 25.71 -5.55
CA ASN A 47 -18.16 26.01 -5.91
C ASN A 47 -18.40 26.10 -7.43
N ASP A 48 -17.35 26.30 -8.22
CA ASP A 48 -17.39 26.37 -9.69
C ASP A 48 -17.15 25.02 -10.35
N ASN A 49 -17.18 23.94 -9.56
CA ASN A 49 -16.87 22.55 -9.97
C ASN A 49 -15.44 22.35 -10.54
N VAL A 50 -14.48 23.20 -10.15
CA VAL A 50 -13.07 23.00 -10.45
C VAL A 50 -12.44 22.14 -9.38
N TRP A 51 -11.74 21.09 -9.79
CA TRP A 51 -11.08 20.14 -8.92
C TRP A 51 -9.62 20.53 -8.69
N PHE A 52 -9.20 20.38 -7.43
CA PHE A 52 -7.85 20.67 -6.97
C PHE A 52 -7.29 19.50 -6.19
N TRP A 53 -6.02 19.27 -6.33
CA TRP A 53 -5.21 18.60 -5.33
C TRP A 53 -4.97 19.57 -4.20
N TYR A 54 -5.11 19.13 -2.95
CA TYR A 54 -4.80 19.98 -1.82
C TYR A 54 -3.89 19.30 -0.81
N ILE A 55 -2.98 20.07 -0.27
CA ILE A 55 -2.04 19.67 0.77
C ILE A 55 -2.30 20.55 1.99
N TYR A 56 -2.25 19.91 3.14
CA TYR A 56 -2.53 20.54 4.41
C TYR A 56 -1.48 20.11 5.43
N THR A 57 -0.80 21.06 6.09
CA THR A 57 0.27 20.80 7.05
C THR A 57 0.28 21.84 8.16
N LYS A 58 0.70 21.46 9.37
CA LYS A 58 0.93 22.38 10.49
C LYS A 58 2.26 23.10 10.41
N GLU A 59 3.20 22.58 9.63
CA GLU A 59 4.53 23.11 9.50
C GLU A 59 4.74 23.76 8.14
N GLU A 60 5.47 24.88 8.12
CA GLU A 60 5.88 25.49 6.86
C GLU A 60 6.95 24.61 6.19
N VAL A 61 6.60 24.00 5.08
CA VAL A 61 7.47 23.04 4.38
C VAL A 61 8.34 23.73 3.32
N ASN A 62 7.77 24.70 2.61
CA ASN A 62 8.45 25.45 1.56
C ASN A 62 7.95 26.90 1.61
N PRO A 63 8.75 27.85 2.15
CA PRO A 63 8.36 29.25 2.25
C PRO A 63 7.94 29.83 0.90
N GLY A 64 6.77 30.49 0.86
CA GLY A 64 6.24 31.11 -0.33
C GLY A 64 5.42 30.20 -1.27
N LEU A 65 5.45 28.89 -1.08
CA LEU A 65 4.63 27.94 -1.84
C LEU A 65 3.24 27.74 -1.20
N PHE A 66 3.22 27.69 0.12
CA PHE A 66 2.00 27.46 0.90
C PHE A 66 1.39 28.77 1.39
N SER A 67 0.07 28.89 1.36
CA SER A 67 -0.68 29.97 2.00
C SER A 67 -1.00 29.62 3.46
N LYS A 68 -0.71 30.53 4.39
CA LYS A 68 -1.05 30.36 5.81
C LYS A 68 -2.54 30.59 6.05
N SER A 69 -3.19 29.69 6.76
CA SER A 69 -4.60 29.78 7.14
C SER A 69 -4.78 29.30 8.58
N GLY A 70 -4.78 30.25 9.53
CA GLY A 70 -4.78 29.95 10.96
C GLY A 70 -3.48 29.26 11.38
N GLU A 71 -3.58 28.11 12.01
CA GLU A 71 -2.44 27.28 12.45
C GLU A 71 -1.85 26.39 11.34
N TYR A 72 -2.41 26.45 10.15
CA TYR A 72 -2.10 25.54 9.07
C TYR A 72 -1.57 26.25 7.83
N PHE A 73 -0.81 25.50 7.06
CA PHE A 73 -0.33 25.88 5.73
C PHE A 73 -1.07 25.02 4.68
N LYS A 74 -1.57 25.66 3.64
CA LYS A 74 -2.37 25.04 2.58
C LYS A 74 -1.76 25.32 1.21
N LEU A 75 -1.77 24.30 0.36
CA LEU A 75 -1.42 24.41 -1.06
C LEU A 75 -2.53 23.77 -1.88
N PHE A 76 -2.98 24.51 -2.91
CA PHE A 76 -3.94 24.00 -3.91
C PHE A 76 -3.25 23.96 -5.26
N LEU A 77 -3.37 22.82 -5.93
CA LEU A 77 -2.84 22.59 -7.27
C LEU A 77 -4.02 22.14 -8.16
N GLU A 78 -4.26 22.81 -9.27
CA GLU A 78 -5.37 22.49 -10.16
C GLU A 78 -5.19 21.12 -10.80
N MET A 79 -6.23 20.27 -10.78
CA MET A 79 -6.16 18.94 -11.38
C MET A 79 -6.09 19.01 -12.91
N GLY A 80 -5.40 18.06 -13.52
CA GLY A 80 -5.20 18.01 -14.97
C GLY A 80 -3.99 18.80 -15.46
N GLN A 81 -3.28 19.52 -14.59
CA GLN A 81 -1.99 20.15 -14.91
C GLN A 81 -0.84 19.20 -14.54
N LYS A 82 0.35 19.41 -15.12
CA LYS A 82 1.55 18.63 -14.81
C LYS A 82 2.42 19.34 -13.79
N TYR A 83 2.79 18.62 -12.74
CA TYR A 83 3.62 19.12 -11.66
C TYR A 83 4.92 18.34 -11.55
N SER A 84 6.01 19.02 -11.22
CA SER A 84 7.33 18.42 -11.02
C SER A 84 7.54 17.78 -9.64
N TYR A 85 6.53 17.82 -8.77
CA TYR A 85 6.61 17.18 -7.47
C TYR A 85 6.39 15.68 -7.62
N PRO A 86 7.19 14.82 -6.95
CA PRO A 86 6.88 13.40 -6.87
C PRO A 86 5.60 13.18 -6.05
N ALA A 87 4.64 12.43 -6.62
CA ALA A 87 3.44 12.03 -5.89
C ALA A 87 3.02 10.61 -6.27
N TYR A 88 2.36 9.94 -5.33
CA TYR A 88 1.99 8.54 -5.47
C TYR A 88 0.77 8.19 -4.62
N GLU A 89 0.03 7.18 -5.05
CA GLU A 89 -0.95 6.50 -4.20
C GLU A 89 -0.25 5.32 -3.51
N SER A 90 -0.35 5.29 -2.18
CA SER A 90 0.25 4.26 -1.35
C SER A 90 -0.81 3.32 -0.80
N ARG A 91 -0.52 2.01 -0.86
CA ARG A 91 -1.30 0.95 -0.23
C ARG A 91 -0.37 0.07 0.59
N MET A 92 -0.78 -0.25 1.80
CA MET A 92 -0.01 -1.10 2.70
C MET A 92 -0.58 -2.50 2.73
N TYR A 93 0.30 -3.48 2.65
CA TYR A 93 -0.05 -4.89 2.70
C TYR A 93 0.78 -5.62 3.76
N CYS A 94 0.27 -6.76 4.19
CA CYS A 94 1.04 -7.67 5.02
C CYS A 94 0.77 -9.13 4.68
N ILE A 95 1.74 -9.99 5.04
CA ILE A 95 1.49 -11.41 5.23
C ILE A 95 1.44 -11.66 6.73
N TYR A 96 0.29 -12.11 7.20
CA TYR A 96 0.04 -12.47 8.59
C TYR A 96 -0.51 -13.91 8.65
N MET A 97 0.11 -14.77 9.45
CA MET A 97 -0.24 -16.20 9.54
C MET A 97 -0.29 -16.90 8.16
N GLY A 98 0.60 -16.52 7.23
CA GLY A 98 0.69 -17.11 5.89
C GLY A 98 -0.35 -16.64 4.88
N TYR A 99 -1.15 -15.61 5.20
CA TYR A 99 -2.16 -15.04 4.30
C TYR A 99 -1.92 -13.55 4.07
N LYS A 100 -2.23 -13.09 2.84
CA LYS A 100 -2.12 -11.66 2.48
C LYS A 100 -3.36 -10.89 2.93
N TYR A 101 -3.12 -9.72 3.52
CA TYR A 101 -4.12 -8.73 3.90
C TYR A 101 -3.73 -7.35 3.43
N ASP A 102 -4.72 -6.52 3.16
CA ASP A 102 -4.54 -5.08 3.06
C ASP A 102 -4.50 -4.52 4.49
N VAL A 103 -3.52 -3.68 4.81
CA VAL A 103 -3.45 -2.96 6.08
C VAL A 103 -4.17 -1.63 5.89
N GLU A 104 -5.42 -1.55 6.31
CA GLU A 104 -6.21 -0.33 6.15
C GLU A 104 -5.74 0.79 7.07
N ASN A 105 -5.43 0.45 8.32
CA ASN A 105 -5.01 1.41 9.31
C ASN A 105 -4.24 0.75 10.46
N ILE A 106 -3.46 1.56 11.18
CA ILE A 106 -2.88 1.22 12.47
C ILE A 106 -3.41 2.26 13.46
N TRP A 107 -4.29 1.82 14.36
CA TRP A 107 -5.01 2.72 15.23
C TRP A 107 -5.06 2.19 16.67
N HIS A 108 -4.70 3.02 17.63
CA HIS A 108 -4.69 2.66 19.08
C HIS A 108 -4.00 1.32 19.40
N GLY A 109 -2.86 1.04 18.75
CA GLY A 109 -2.13 -0.21 18.97
C GLY A 109 -2.78 -1.43 18.31
N LEU A 110 -3.68 -1.24 17.36
CA LEU A 110 -4.31 -2.30 16.60
C LEU A 110 -3.95 -2.17 15.11
N PHE A 111 -3.59 -3.27 14.48
CA PHE A 111 -3.61 -3.39 13.03
C PHE A 111 -5.02 -3.71 12.56
N ILE A 112 -5.54 -2.90 11.65
CA ILE A 112 -6.83 -3.13 11.00
C ILE A 112 -6.56 -3.77 9.64
N LEU A 113 -6.80 -5.08 9.54
CA LEU A 113 -6.50 -5.89 8.38
C LEU A 113 -7.76 -6.21 7.59
N TYR A 114 -7.70 -6.04 6.27
CA TYR A 114 -8.79 -6.40 5.38
C TYR A 114 -8.40 -7.60 4.51
N PRO A 115 -9.14 -8.73 4.56
CA PRO A 115 -8.86 -9.93 3.78
C PRO A 115 -9.35 -9.77 2.34
N ASN A 116 -8.58 -9.12 1.49
CA ASN A 116 -8.97 -8.83 0.10
C ASN A 116 -8.90 -10.09 -0.79
N GLU A 117 -7.93 -10.97 -0.57
CA GLU A 117 -7.77 -12.17 -1.38
C GLU A 117 -8.82 -13.24 -1.07
N ARG A 118 -9.35 -13.88 -2.11
CA ARG A 118 -10.32 -14.99 -1.99
C ARG A 118 -9.79 -16.15 -1.13
N LYS A 119 -8.48 -16.43 -1.19
CA LYS A 119 -7.83 -17.47 -0.38
C LYS A 119 -7.92 -17.13 1.11
N THR A 120 -7.61 -15.90 1.49
CA THR A 120 -7.67 -15.38 2.85
C THR A 120 -9.10 -15.38 3.37
N ARG A 121 -10.05 -14.89 2.58
CA ARG A 121 -11.49 -14.90 2.92
C ARG A 121 -12.02 -16.31 3.16
N ARG A 122 -11.60 -17.27 2.32
CA ARG A 122 -11.97 -18.69 2.48
C ARG A 122 -11.39 -19.30 3.76
N TYR A 123 -10.14 -18.99 4.09
CA TYR A 123 -9.50 -19.42 5.35
C TYR A 123 -10.29 -18.94 6.57
N LEU A 124 -10.71 -17.68 6.54
CA LEU A 124 -11.50 -17.05 7.60
C LEU A 124 -12.98 -17.44 7.57
N LYS A 125 -13.40 -18.27 6.61
CA LYS A 125 -14.80 -18.68 6.39
C LYS A 125 -15.74 -17.49 6.18
N LEU A 126 -15.25 -16.40 5.59
CA LEU A 126 -16.02 -15.21 5.24
C LEU A 126 -16.73 -15.42 3.90
N ASN A 127 -17.95 -14.93 3.81
CA ASN A 127 -18.67 -14.83 2.54
C ASN A 127 -18.13 -13.66 1.70
N ASP A 128 -18.36 -13.68 0.38
CA ASP A 128 -17.89 -12.60 -0.52
C ASP A 128 -18.54 -11.23 -0.20
N ARG A 129 -19.63 -11.22 0.58
CA ARG A 129 -20.35 -10.00 1.00
C ARG A 129 -19.95 -9.50 2.39
N ASP A 130 -19.17 -10.27 3.15
CA ASP A 130 -18.77 -9.87 4.49
C ASP A 130 -17.65 -8.83 4.40
N ASP A 131 -17.90 -7.66 4.93
CA ASP A 131 -16.91 -6.57 5.09
C ASP A 131 -16.25 -6.69 6.48
N SER A 132 -15.76 -7.88 6.79
CA SER A 132 -15.20 -8.17 8.11
C SER A 132 -13.74 -7.78 8.18
N ARG A 133 -13.46 -6.69 8.88
CA ARG A 133 -12.11 -6.28 9.26
C ARG A 133 -11.62 -7.09 10.45
N ILE A 134 -10.37 -7.50 10.40
CA ILE A 134 -9.71 -8.18 11.52
C ILE A 134 -8.90 -7.13 12.27
N LYS A 135 -9.06 -7.10 13.59
CA LYS A 135 -8.29 -6.24 14.49
C LYS A 135 -7.29 -7.09 15.24
N VAL A 136 -6.01 -6.87 14.99
CA VAL A 136 -4.91 -7.61 15.63
C VAL A 136 -4.13 -6.66 16.51
N PRO A 137 -3.93 -6.98 17.81
CA PRO A 137 -3.07 -6.19 18.68
C PRO A 137 -1.65 -6.08 18.10
N TYR A 138 -1.03 -4.91 18.25
CA TYR A 138 0.30 -4.63 17.69
C TYR A 138 1.34 -5.68 18.11
N GLU A 139 1.35 -6.01 19.40
CA GLU A 139 2.31 -6.95 19.97
C GLU A 139 2.11 -8.37 19.42
N GLU A 140 0.86 -8.83 19.31
CA GLU A 140 0.52 -10.11 18.71
C GLU A 140 0.91 -10.16 17.23
N PHE A 141 0.62 -9.08 16.50
CA PHE A 141 0.93 -8.96 15.09
C PHE A 141 2.44 -9.05 14.84
N ILE A 142 3.24 -8.25 15.56
CA ILE A 142 4.71 -8.26 15.41
C ILE A 142 5.32 -9.58 15.88
N ALA A 143 4.80 -10.17 16.98
CA ALA A 143 5.27 -11.47 17.47
C ALA A 143 5.04 -12.63 16.47
N SER A 144 4.11 -12.47 15.53
CA SER A 144 3.90 -13.44 14.45
C SER A 144 4.91 -13.33 13.31
N SER A 145 5.91 -12.47 13.40
CA SER A 145 6.92 -12.18 12.37
C SER A 145 6.28 -11.91 10.99
N PRO A 146 5.40 -10.90 10.88
CA PRO A 146 4.73 -10.61 9.62
C PRO A 146 5.71 -10.03 8.60
N ILE A 147 5.38 -10.11 7.32
CA ILE A 147 6.01 -9.29 6.28
C ILE A 147 5.08 -8.12 6.02
N ILE A 148 5.58 -6.89 6.10
CA ILE A 148 4.79 -5.68 5.86
C ILE A 148 5.48 -4.87 4.77
N TRP A 149 4.73 -4.48 3.74
CA TRP A 149 5.26 -3.64 2.67
C TRP A 149 4.23 -2.62 2.20
N GLU A 150 4.74 -1.60 1.53
CA GLU A 150 4.02 -0.53 0.89
C GLU A 150 4.20 -0.65 -0.62
N GLU A 151 3.11 -0.69 -1.36
CA GLU A 151 3.10 -0.57 -2.82
C GLU A 151 2.69 0.85 -3.19
N ARG A 152 3.42 1.48 -4.13
CA ARG A 152 3.21 2.84 -4.57
C ARG A 152 2.89 2.87 -6.05
N GLU A 153 1.81 3.55 -6.40
CA GLU A 153 1.33 3.71 -7.77
C GLU A 153 1.40 5.18 -8.20
N PRO A 154 1.69 5.49 -9.48
CA PRO A 154 1.78 6.86 -9.96
C PRO A 154 0.41 7.57 -9.94
N ILE A 155 0.43 8.87 -9.66
CA ILE A 155 -0.71 9.78 -9.86
C ILE A 155 -0.47 10.58 -11.14
N SER A 156 -1.44 10.62 -12.04
CA SER A 156 -1.28 11.10 -13.42
C SER A 156 -0.75 12.53 -13.58
N ASP A 157 -1.03 13.42 -12.62
CA ASP A 157 -0.68 14.84 -12.69
C ASP A 157 0.74 15.14 -12.17
N PHE A 158 1.42 14.14 -11.63
CA PHE A 158 2.69 14.28 -10.95
C PHE A 158 3.78 13.38 -11.53
N VAL A 159 5.02 13.67 -11.15
CA VAL A 159 6.15 12.79 -11.44
C VAL A 159 6.11 11.59 -10.49
N PHE A 160 6.39 10.40 -11.02
CA PHE A 160 6.58 9.20 -10.22
C PHE A 160 8.09 8.93 -10.09
N ASP A 161 8.69 9.52 -9.07
CA ASP A 161 10.13 9.40 -8.75
C ASP A 161 10.28 8.92 -7.29
N VAL A 162 9.68 7.75 -7.03
CA VAL A 162 9.76 7.07 -5.74
C VAL A 162 9.91 5.58 -5.95
N GLU A 163 10.45 4.89 -4.97
CA GLU A 163 10.55 3.43 -4.99
C GLU A 163 9.13 2.82 -4.98
N PRO A 164 8.77 1.97 -5.98
CA PRO A 164 7.41 1.45 -6.12
C PRO A 164 7.02 0.42 -5.05
N LEU A 165 8.01 -0.20 -4.40
CA LEU A 165 7.82 -1.21 -3.38
C LEU A 165 8.78 -0.97 -2.21
N VAL A 166 8.25 -0.76 -1.01
CA VAL A 166 9.04 -0.51 0.19
C VAL A 166 8.65 -1.50 1.29
N TYR A 167 9.62 -2.30 1.74
CA TYR A 167 9.41 -3.16 2.90
C TYR A 167 9.56 -2.35 4.18
N LEU A 168 8.50 -2.34 5.01
CA LEU A 168 8.45 -1.63 6.28
C LEU A 168 8.87 -2.52 7.46
N PHE A 169 8.55 -3.82 7.36
CA PHE A 169 8.95 -4.82 8.33
C PHE A 169 9.15 -6.15 7.62
N LYS A 170 10.26 -6.80 7.91
CA LYS A 170 10.64 -8.06 7.31
C LYS A 170 11.64 -8.75 8.23
N ASP A 171 11.29 -9.90 8.75
CA ASP A 171 12.25 -10.75 9.46
C ASP A 171 13.11 -11.48 8.45
N ASP A 172 14.42 -11.26 8.49
CA ASP A 172 15.37 -11.82 7.50
C ASP A 172 15.37 -13.35 7.51
N SER A 173 15.02 -13.99 8.62
CA SER A 173 14.92 -15.44 8.73
C SER A 173 13.77 -16.05 7.92
N TYR A 174 12.71 -15.29 7.68
CA TYR A 174 11.49 -15.75 6.99
C TYR A 174 11.57 -15.68 5.46
N ILE A 175 12.56 -14.96 4.94
CA ILE A 175 12.62 -14.57 3.52
C ILE A 175 13.10 -15.70 2.62
N GLU A 176 14.08 -16.48 3.06
CA GLU A 176 14.68 -17.49 2.19
C GLU A 176 13.74 -18.66 1.90
N GLU A 177 12.88 -19.05 2.85
CA GLU A 177 12.00 -20.22 2.65
C GLU A 177 10.66 -19.89 1.92
N ASN A 178 10.04 -18.74 2.16
CA ASN A 178 8.67 -18.51 1.74
C ASN A 178 8.50 -17.65 0.47
N LEU A 179 9.41 -16.70 0.20
CA LEU A 179 9.38 -15.96 -1.06
C LEU A 179 9.85 -16.82 -2.23
N HIS A 180 10.90 -17.63 -2.06
CA HIS A 180 11.29 -18.60 -3.09
C HIS A 180 10.21 -19.64 -3.36
N GLY A 181 9.51 -20.14 -2.34
CA GLY A 181 8.42 -21.11 -2.50
C GLY A 181 7.16 -20.52 -3.17
N ALA A 182 6.77 -19.32 -2.81
CA ALA A 182 5.55 -18.67 -3.34
C ALA A 182 5.76 -18.18 -4.79
N TRP A 183 6.91 -17.59 -5.10
CA TRP A 183 7.24 -17.15 -6.46
C TRP A 183 7.54 -18.29 -7.41
N HIS A 184 8.27 -19.31 -6.98
CA HIS A 184 8.50 -20.52 -7.79
C HIS A 184 7.22 -21.28 -8.09
N ASN A 185 6.30 -21.40 -7.12
CA ASN A 185 5.02 -22.06 -7.38
C ASN A 185 4.08 -21.25 -8.32
N LYS A 186 4.14 -19.91 -8.29
CA LYS A 186 3.36 -19.09 -9.22
C LYS A 186 3.95 -19.09 -10.62
N LEU A 187 5.26 -18.91 -10.75
CA LEU A 187 5.96 -18.97 -12.04
C LEU A 187 5.92 -20.38 -12.65
N SER A 188 6.04 -21.45 -11.84
CA SER A 188 6.01 -22.82 -12.37
C SER A 188 4.64 -23.22 -12.88
N LYS A 189 3.53 -22.80 -12.25
CA LYS A 189 2.17 -23.14 -12.70
C LYS A 189 1.76 -22.36 -13.95
N GLU A 190 2.07 -21.08 -14.01
CA GLU A 190 1.78 -20.27 -15.21
C GLU A 190 2.66 -20.69 -16.39
N ASN A 191 3.94 -20.97 -16.17
CA ASN A 191 4.84 -21.49 -17.20
C ASN A 191 4.45 -22.90 -17.66
N VAL A 192 4.05 -23.79 -16.75
CA VAL A 192 3.63 -25.16 -17.10
C VAL A 192 2.40 -25.12 -18.01
N VAL A 193 1.38 -24.28 -17.71
CA VAL A 193 0.20 -24.12 -18.58
C VAL A 193 0.58 -23.54 -19.94
N GLN A 194 1.47 -22.57 -19.98
CA GLN A 194 1.95 -21.96 -21.21
C GLN A 194 2.79 -22.91 -22.05
N TYR A 195 3.66 -23.74 -21.43
CA TYR A 195 4.40 -24.81 -22.08
C TYR A 195 3.48 -25.91 -22.62
N PHE A 196 2.44 -26.32 -21.91
CA PHE A 196 1.44 -27.27 -22.37
C PHE A 196 0.68 -26.75 -23.58
N LEU A 197 0.26 -25.48 -23.58
CA LEU A 197 -0.40 -24.84 -24.72
C LEU A 197 0.53 -24.76 -25.94
N TYR A 198 1.82 -24.47 -25.72
CA TYR A 198 2.82 -24.42 -26.81
C TYR A 198 3.08 -25.81 -27.41
N LEU A 199 3.21 -26.83 -26.58
CA LEU A 199 3.36 -28.23 -27.02
C LEU A 199 2.12 -28.73 -27.77
N PHE A 200 0.93 -28.38 -27.30
CA PHE A 200 -0.33 -28.73 -27.97
C PHE A 200 -0.45 -28.07 -29.33
N PHE A 201 -0.04 -26.82 -29.45
CA PHE A 201 -0.02 -26.08 -30.72
C PHE A 201 1.00 -26.65 -31.73
N LEU A 202 2.19 -27.02 -31.25
CA LEU A 202 3.21 -27.69 -32.07
C LEU A 202 2.74 -29.06 -32.53
N LEU A 203 2.14 -29.86 -31.68
CA LEU A 203 1.61 -31.18 -32.03
C LEU A 203 0.48 -31.04 -33.07
N TRP A 204 -0.39 -30.07 -32.90
CA TRP A 204 -1.48 -29.78 -33.87
C TRP A 204 -0.92 -29.32 -35.22
N MET A 205 0.11 -28.48 -35.28
CA MET A 205 0.79 -28.10 -36.51
C MET A 205 1.42 -29.30 -37.22
N ILE A 206 2.11 -30.20 -36.48
CA ILE A 206 2.73 -31.40 -37.04
C ILE A 206 1.68 -32.31 -37.63
N ILE A 207 0.58 -32.57 -36.91
CA ILE A 207 -0.53 -33.42 -37.42
C ILE A 207 -1.17 -32.79 -38.66
N SER A 208 -1.34 -31.48 -38.73
CA SER A 208 -1.90 -30.77 -39.88
C SER A 208 -1.03 -30.88 -41.16
N ILE A 209 0.29 -31.05 -40.99
CA ILE A 209 1.22 -31.22 -42.13
C ILE A 209 1.21 -32.67 -42.67
N PHE A 210 0.89 -33.67 -41.81
CA PHE A 210 0.91 -35.07 -42.22
C PHE A 210 -0.48 -35.64 -42.63
N VAL A 211 -1.56 -34.87 -42.42
CA VAL A 211 -2.94 -35.28 -42.75
C VAL A 211 -3.47 -34.57 -44.04
N LEU A 212 -2.72 -33.60 -44.56
CA LEU A 212 -2.94 -32.98 -45.88
C LEU A 212 -1.97 -33.56 -46.92
#